data_6f80acb5408313393d915706bc340921
#
_entry.id   6f80acb5408313393d915706bc340921
#
_cell.length_a   1.000
_cell.length_b   1.000
_cell.length_c   1.000
_cell.angle_alpha   90.00
_cell.angle_beta   90.00
_cell.angle_gamma   90.00
#
_symmetry.space_group_name_H-M   'P 1'
#
loop_
_entity.id
_entity.type
_entity.pdbx_description
1 polymer ?
#
loop_
_entity_poly.entity_id
_entity_poly.type
_entity_poly.pdbx_seq_one_letter_code
_entity_poly.pdbx_strand_id
1 'polypeptide(L)'
;MEEEMSLEEILKSHPKGVEYAHLLEGMSLYPIITDSEHPVLYFPPIIIGVQTTVTHSTTDFFIEVTGWDRRACESSMMLIALQLAERGGTIESIEVNGFNGRSESLPRPEPIHHEVTQRLLDGLLGRSLTDEEIGTATNRMGGQFLGRKPAEVFTDNPD
;
A
#
# COMPACT_ATOMS: atom_id res chain seq x y z
N MET A 1 31.28 10.96 5.99
CA MET A 1 31.53 10.06 7.13
C MET A 1 30.16 9.84 7.76
N GLU A 2 29.70 8.62 7.74
CA GLU A 2 28.48 8.22 8.44
C GLU A 2 28.93 7.95 9.88
N GLU A 3 28.42 8.74 10.82
CA GLU A 3 28.73 8.60 12.24
C GLU A 3 27.62 7.81 12.90
N GLU A 4 27.98 6.89 13.82
CA GLU A 4 26.99 6.27 14.69
C GLU A 4 26.40 7.35 15.61
N MET A 5 25.08 7.43 15.63
CA MET A 5 24.34 8.41 16.42
C MET A 5 23.28 7.68 17.25
N SER A 6 23.06 8.15 18.47
CA SER A 6 21.88 7.74 19.23
C SER A 6 20.59 8.30 18.61
N LEU A 7 19.44 7.68 18.90
CA LEU A 7 18.15 8.16 18.38
C LEU A 7 17.89 9.63 18.78
N GLU A 8 18.29 10.01 19.99
CA GLU A 8 18.14 11.40 20.46
C GLU A 8 19.05 12.37 19.70
N GLU A 9 20.26 11.96 19.37
CA GLU A 9 21.18 12.78 18.57
C GLU A 9 20.68 12.92 17.14
N ILE A 10 20.12 11.85 16.56
CA ILE A 10 19.49 11.90 15.24
C ILE A 10 18.37 12.95 15.23
N LEU A 11 17.48 12.95 16.23
CA LEU A 11 16.37 13.91 16.30
C LEU A 11 16.84 15.36 16.48
N LYS A 12 18.01 15.58 17.10
CA LYS A 12 18.53 16.93 17.38
C LYS A 12 19.46 17.49 16.31
N SER A 13 20.21 16.64 15.62
CA SER A 13 21.30 17.09 14.76
C SER A 13 21.27 16.57 13.32
N HIS A 14 20.67 15.40 13.08
CA HIS A 14 20.55 14.88 11.72
C HIS A 14 19.47 15.65 10.95
N PRO A 15 19.70 16.08 9.69
CA PRO A 15 18.72 16.86 8.92
C PRO A 15 17.31 16.27 8.90
N LYS A 16 17.19 14.97 8.66
CA LYS A 16 15.90 14.24 8.70
C LYS A 16 15.29 14.20 10.09
N GLY A 17 16.12 14.03 11.13
CA GLY A 17 15.68 14.06 12.52
C GLY A 17 15.05 15.40 12.87
N VAL A 18 15.76 16.50 12.60
CA VAL A 18 15.27 17.86 12.86
C VAL A 18 13.99 18.17 12.09
N GLU A 19 13.91 17.74 10.82
CA GLU A 19 12.73 17.94 9.97
C GLU A 19 11.48 17.23 10.50
N TYR A 20 11.62 15.99 10.99
CA TYR A 20 10.50 15.11 11.34
C TYR A 20 10.37 14.81 12.83
N ALA A 21 11.23 15.37 13.71
CA ALA A 21 11.17 15.15 15.17
C ALA A 21 9.78 15.42 15.77
N HIS A 22 9.06 16.39 15.22
CA HIS A 22 7.74 16.79 15.69
C HIS A 22 6.70 15.66 15.59
N LEU A 23 6.91 14.66 14.72
CA LEU A 23 6.03 13.50 14.57
C LEU A 23 6.15 12.52 15.74
N LEU A 24 7.25 12.60 16.50
CA LEU A 24 7.51 11.76 17.68
C LEU A 24 7.34 12.52 18.98
N GLU A 25 6.90 13.78 18.92
CA GLU A 25 6.73 14.61 20.10
C GLU A 25 5.68 14.02 21.06
N GLY A 26 6.01 13.97 22.34
CA GLY A 26 5.14 13.40 23.38
C GLY A 26 5.18 11.85 23.49
N MET A 27 5.93 11.16 22.65
CA MET A 27 6.14 9.72 22.79
C MET A 27 7.15 9.43 23.90
N SER A 28 6.80 8.53 24.82
CA SER A 28 7.71 8.04 25.87
C SER A 28 8.70 7.01 25.39
N LEU A 29 8.41 6.35 24.27
CA LEU A 29 9.26 5.35 23.60
C LEU A 29 9.25 5.62 22.10
N TYR A 30 10.40 5.46 21.47
CA TYR A 30 10.53 5.60 20.02
C TYR A 30 10.26 4.26 19.32
N PRO A 31 9.51 4.27 18.20
CA PRO A 31 9.35 3.09 17.37
C PRO A 31 10.66 2.75 16.67
N ILE A 32 11.05 1.48 16.66
CA ILE A 32 12.22 0.97 15.94
C ILE A 32 11.84 -0.34 15.26
N ILE A 33 12.25 -0.50 14.01
CA ILE A 33 12.17 -1.77 13.30
C ILE A 33 13.57 -2.40 13.32
N THR A 34 13.63 -3.65 13.75
CA THR A 34 14.86 -4.45 13.87
C THR A 34 14.64 -5.80 13.23
N ASP A 35 15.72 -6.51 12.92
CA ASP A 35 15.72 -7.92 12.57
C ASP A 35 16.70 -8.72 13.46
N SER A 36 16.96 -9.97 13.07
CA SER A 36 17.88 -10.85 13.82
C SER A 36 19.36 -10.51 13.60
N GLU A 37 19.70 -9.77 12.55
CA GLU A 37 21.09 -9.49 12.14
C GLU A 37 21.48 -8.04 12.41
N HIS A 38 20.51 -7.12 12.39
CA HIS A 38 20.75 -5.68 12.46
C HIS A 38 20.02 -5.07 13.67
N PRO A 39 20.72 -4.25 14.47
CA PRO A 39 20.12 -3.60 15.64
C PRO A 39 19.04 -2.58 15.26
N VAL A 40 19.18 -1.93 14.12
CA VAL A 40 18.19 -0.96 13.60
C VAL A 40 18.13 -1.05 12.08
N LEU A 41 16.98 -1.49 11.55
CA LEU A 41 16.66 -1.39 10.13
C LEU A 41 16.13 0.00 9.78
N TYR A 42 15.21 0.48 10.61
CA TYR A 42 14.49 1.71 10.37
C TYR A 42 14.05 2.36 11.69
N PHE A 43 14.21 3.65 11.78
CA PHE A 43 13.68 4.51 12.82
C PHE A 43 12.49 5.31 12.28
N PRO A 44 11.25 4.76 12.33
CA PRO A 44 10.07 5.40 11.77
C PRO A 44 9.71 6.72 12.47
N PRO A 45 9.28 7.71 11.74
CA PRO A 45 9.30 7.89 10.29
C PRO A 45 10.55 8.65 9.82
N ILE A 46 11.65 8.58 10.55
CA ILE A 46 12.80 9.48 10.44
C ILE A 46 13.82 8.99 9.40
N ILE A 47 14.42 7.81 9.63
CA ILE A 47 15.57 7.37 8.82
C ILE A 47 15.73 5.83 8.84
N ILE A 48 16.16 5.28 7.70
CA ILE A 48 16.58 3.88 7.58
C ILE A 48 18.03 3.69 7.99
N GLY A 49 18.37 2.48 8.45
CA GLY A 49 19.72 2.09 8.81
C GLY A 49 20.64 1.99 7.58
N VAL A 50 21.90 2.28 7.76
CA VAL A 50 22.91 2.26 6.69
C VAL A 50 23.10 0.87 6.09
N GLN A 51 23.03 -0.18 6.94
CA GLN A 51 23.25 -1.56 6.53
C GLN A 51 22.22 -2.06 5.51
N THR A 52 21.03 -1.48 5.49
CA THR A 52 19.92 -1.84 4.60
C THR A 52 19.68 -0.82 3.49
N THR A 53 20.66 0.02 3.22
CA THR A 53 20.58 1.00 2.13
C THR A 53 20.44 0.29 0.78
N VAL A 54 19.44 0.69 -0.01
CA VAL A 54 19.23 0.19 -1.37
C VAL A 54 20.36 0.62 -2.29
N THR A 55 20.92 -0.33 -3.02
CA THR A 55 22.00 -0.13 -3.98
C THR A 55 21.61 -0.66 -5.35
N HIS A 56 22.47 -0.47 -6.35
CA HIS A 56 22.26 -1.05 -7.71
C HIS A 56 22.29 -2.58 -7.74
N SER A 57 22.80 -3.24 -6.70
CA SER A 57 22.84 -4.70 -6.58
C SER A 57 21.71 -5.26 -5.71
N THR A 58 20.83 -4.42 -5.17
CA THR A 58 19.70 -4.86 -4.37
C THR A 58 18.67 -5.56 -5.25
N THR A 59 18.37 -6.81 -4.94
CA THR A 59 17.38 -7.65 -5.65
C THR A 59 16.10 -7.87 -4.86
N ASP A 60 16.20 -7.80 -3.53
CA ASP A 60 15.09 -8.09 -2.63
C ASP A 60 14.80 -6.86 -1.75
N PHE A 61 13.51 -6.55 -1.59
CA PHE A 61 13.07 -5.36 -0.86
C PHE A 61 12.12 -5.73 0.25
N PHE A 62 12.38 -5.22 1.44
CA PHE A 62 11.38 -5.08 2.48
C PHE A 62 10.75 -3.69 2.35
N ILE A 63 9.44 -3.65 2.12
CA ILE A 63 8.71 -2.40 1.89
C ILE A 63 7.86 -2.09 3.11
N GLU A 64 8.08 -0.92 3.68
CA GLU A 64 7.30 -0.37 4.79
C GLU A 64 6.67 0.94 4.34
N VAL A 65 5.43 1.17 4.73
CA VAL A 65 4.69 2.40 4.44
C VAL A 65 4.12 2.96 5.74
N THR A 66 4.59 4.14 6.11
CA THR A 66 4.13 4.86 7.30
C THR A 66 3.12 5.93 6.94
N GLY A 67 2.06 6.08 7.72
CA GLY A 67 1.07 7.13 7.53
C GLY A 67 0.02 7.15 8.63
N TRP A 68 -0.83 8.18 8.61
CA TRP A 68 -1.90 8.38 9.57
C TRP A 68 -3.18 7.61 9.25
N ASP A 69 -3.36 7.25 7.98
CA ASP A 69 -4.55 6.54 7.50
C ASP A 69 -4.15 5.16 6.96
N ARG A 70 -4.67 4.12 7.60
CA ARG A 70 -4.37 2.75 7.24
C ARG A 70 -4.72 2.43 5.79
N ARG A 71 -5.88 2.88 5.31
CA ARG A 71 -6.34 2.61 3.94
C ARG A 71 -5.42 3.25 2.91
N ALA A 72 -4.94 4.48 3.19
CA ALA A 72 -3.98 5.15 2.34
C ALA A 72 -2.64 4.39 2.31
N CYS A 73 -2.15 3.91 3.46
CA CYS A 73 -0.93 3.10 3.54
C CYS A 73 -1.05 1.79 2.76
N GLU A 74 -2.14 1.04 2.95
CA GLU A 74 -2.40 -0.22 2.25
C GLU A 74 -2.51 -0.01 0.73
N SER A 75 -3.21 1.03 0.29
CA SER A 75 -3.32 1.39 -1.13
C SER A 75 -1.97 1.77 -1.73
N SER A 76 -1.17 2.56 -1.03
CA SER A 76 0.17 2.97 -1.47
C SER A 76 1.12 1.78 -1.56
N MET A 77 1.09 0.88 -0.57
CA MET A 77 1.87 -0.36 -0.58
C MET A 77 1.50 -1.23 -1.78
N MET A 78 0.21 -1.43 -2.06
CA MET A 78 -0.25 -2.21 -3.21
C MET A 78 0.19 -1.59 -4.53
N LEU A 79 0.11 -0.27 -4.68
CA LEU A 79 0.57 0.41 -5.89
C LEU A 79 2.06 0.19 -6.15
N ILE A 80 2.89 0.30 -5.12
CA ILE A 80 4.34 0.06 -5.23
C ILE A 80 4.62 -1.40 -5.56
N ALA A 81 4.00 -2.33 -4.82
CA ALA A 81 4.17 -3.77 -5.03
C ALA A 81 3.79 -4.19 -6.45
N LEU A 82 2.64 -3.73 -6.96
CA LEU A 82 2.19 -4.02 -8.33
C LEU A 82 3.14 -3.44 -9.38
N GLN A 83 3.67 -2.23 -9.17
CA GLN A 83 4.65 -1.65 -10.11
C GLN A 83 5.96 -2.43 -10.16
N LEU A 84 6.39 -3.00 -9.03
CA LEU A 84 7.56 -3.87 -8.98
C LEU A 84 7.27 -5.22 -9.64
N ALA A 85 6.09 -5.78 -9.44
CA ALA A 85 5.65 -7.01 -10.10
C ALA A 85 5.58 -6.86 -11.63
N GLU A 86 5.09 -5.75 -12.15
CA GLU A 86 5.07 -5.43 -13.59
C GLU A 86 6.50 -5.35 -14.19
N ARG A 87 7.51 -5.12 -13.36
CA ARG A 87 8.93 -5.13 -13.74
C ARG A 87 9.61 -6.48 -13.59
N GLY A 88 8.84 -7.53 -13.26
CA GLY A 88 9.32 -8.90 -13.10
C GLY A 88 9.64 -9.30 -11.67
N GLY A 89 9.29 -8.48 -10.69
CA GLY A 89 9.40 -8.82 -9.28
C GLY A 89 8.33 -9.82 -8.82
N THR A 90 8.63 -10.59 -7.81
CA THR A 90 7.68 -11.47 -7.12
C THR A 90 7.24 -10.81 -5.82
N ILE A 91 5.92 -10.70 -5.63
CA ILE A 91 5.37 -10.17 -4.38
C ILE A 91 5.28 -11.32 -3.38
N GLU A 92 5.91 -11.16 -2.23
CA GLU A 92 5.76 -12.04 -1.08
C GLU A 92 4.98 -11.33 0.02
N SER A 93 4.11 -12.08 0.70
CA SER A 93 3.37 -11.56 1.84
C SER A 93 4.13 -11.83 3.14
N ILE A 94 3.96 -10.93 4.10
CA ILE A 94 4.46 -11.10 5.46
C ILE A 94 3.30 -11.29 6.43
N GLU A 95 3.52 -12.06 7.48
CA GLU A 95 2.58 -12.17 8.59
C GLU A 95 2.94 -11.15 9.67
N VAL A 96 1.99 -10.28 9.96
CA VAL A 96 2.14 -9.24 10.99
C VAL A 96 1.36 -9.66 12.22
N ASN A 97 2.07 -9.87 13.33
CA ASN A 97 1.50 -10.21 14.62
C ASN A 97 1.38 -8.94 15.48
N GLY A 98 0.17 -8.44 15.62
CA GLY A 98 -0.10 -7.25 16.42
C GLY A 98 -0.10 -7.51 17.93
N PHE A 99 0.14 -6.48 18.73
CA PHE A 99 0.10 -6.53 20.21
C PHE A 99 -1.26 -6.96 20.78
N ASN A 100 -2.33 -6.86 19.99
CA ASN A 100 -3.67 -7.29 20.35
C ASN A 100 -3.94 -8.78 20.09
N GLY A 101 -2.91 -9.54 19.73
CA GLY A 101 -2.99 -10.98 19.38
C GLY A 101 -3.66 -11.26 18.04
N ARG A 102 -3.87 -10.25 17.20
CA ARG A 102 -4.38 -10.44 15.84
C ARG A 102 -3.19 -10.59 14.89
N SER A 103 -3.26 -11.62 14.05
CA SER A 103 -2.33 -11.81 12.94
C SER A 103 -3.00 -11.41 11.65
N GLU A 104 -2.24 -10.79 10.77
CA GLU A 104 -2.69 -10.43 9.43
C GLU A 104 -1.57 -10.64 8.41
N SER A 105 -1.92 -11.05 7.20
CA SER A 105 -0.99 -11.17 6.08
C SER A 105 -1.06 -9.91 5.23
N LEU A 106 0.08 -9.32 4.91
CA LEU A 106 0.20 -8.11 4.09
C LEU A 106 1.18 -8.34 2.94
N PRO A 107 0.97 -7.76 1.75
CA PRO A 107 -0.20 -6.99 1.36
C PRO A 107 -1.43 -7.90 1.17
N ARG A 108 -2.63 -7.31 1.27
CA ARG A 108 -3.88 -8.01 0.97
C ARG A 108 -4.41 -7.54 -0.39
N PRO A 109 -4.27 -8.32 -1.44
CA PRO A 109 -4.87 -8.00 -2.73
C PRO A 109 -6.37 -8.36 -2.71
N GLU A 110 -7.17 -7.68 -1.91
CA GLU A 110 -8.61 -7.86 -1.93
C GLU A 110 -9.20 -7.14 -3.16
N PRO A 111 -9.92 -7.83 -4.03
CA PRO A 111 -10.54 -7.20 -5.18
C PRO A 111 -11.63 -6.22 -4.73
N ILE A 112 -11.61 -5.02 -5.30
CA ILE A 112 -12.66 -4.03 -5.08
C ILE A 112 -13.75 -4.25 -6.13
N HIS A 113 -14.99 -4.43 -5.67
CA HIS A 113 -16.14 -4.57 -6.56
C HIS A 113 -16.72 -3.21 -6.92
N HIS A 114 -16.86 -2.98 -8.21
CA HIS A 114 -17.50 -1.78 -8.75
C HIS A 114 -18.74 -2.18 -9.55
N GLU A 115 -19.82 -1.44 -9.38
CA GLU A 115 -21.03 -1.57 -10.18
C GLU A 115 -21.17 -0.33 -11.07
N VAL A 116 -21.35 -0.59 -12.35
CA VAL A 116 -21.49 0.48 -13.35
C VAL A 116 -22.73 0.22 -14.18
N THR A 117 -23.57 1.25 -14.34
CA THR A 117 -24.78 1.11 -15.17
C THR A 117 -24.42 1.13 -16.65
N GLN A 118 -25.19 0.35 -17.47
CA GLN A 118 -25.05 0.37 -18.92
C GLN A 118 -25.18 1.79 -19.47
N ARG A 119 -26.14 2.56 -18.95
CA ARG A 119 -26.36 3.95 -19.35
C ARG A 119 -25.10 4.82 -19.19
N LEU A 120 -24.37 4.64 -18.09
CA LEU A 120 -23.15 5.40 -17.86
C LEU A 120 -22.06 4.99 -18.85
N LEU A 121 -21.88 3.70 -19.10
CA LEU A 121 -20.91 3.20 -20.07
C LEU A 121 -21.24 3.73 -21.49
N ASP A 122 -22.48 3.59 -21.91
CA ASP A 122 -22.94 4.03 -23.22
C ASP A 122 -22.75 5.55 -23.39
N GLY A 123 -23.05 6.31 -22.34
CA GLY A 123 -22.89 7.77 -22.36
C GLY A 123 -21.43 8.21 -22.45
N LEU A 124 -20.52 7.52 -21.80
CA LEU A 124 -19.09 7.83 -21.81
C LEU A 124 -18.41 7.38 -23.12
N LEU A 125 -18.81 6.23 -23.65
CA LEU A 125 -18.16 5.59 -24.79
C LEU A 125 -18.85 5.91 -26.13
N GLY A 126 -20.04 6.50 -26.11
CA GLY A 126 -20.83 6.80 -27.29
C GLY A 126 -21.41 5.59 -28.02
N ARG A 127 -21.28 4.39 -27.43
CA ARG A 127 -21.85 3.13 -27.94
C ARG A 127 -22.02 2.11 -26.82
N SER A 128 -22.87 1.13 -27.03
CA SER A 128 -22.98 -0.02 -26.15
C SER A 128 -21.87 -1.05 -26.42
N LEU A 129 -21.34 -1.64 -25.35
CA LEU A 129 -20.37 -2.71 -25.41
C LEU A 129 -21.04 -4.06 -25.16
N THR A 130 -20.55 -5.09 -25.83
CA THR A 130 -20.88 -6.49 -25.55
C THR A 130 -20.16 -6.95 -24.28
N ASP A 131 -20.63 -8.06 -23.68
CA ASP A 131 -20.00 -8.66 -22.50
C ASP A 131 -18.56 -9.12 -22.79
N GLU A 132 -18.30 -9.59 -24.02
CA GLU A 132 -16.97 -9.98 -24.48
C GLU A 132 -16.01 -8.77 -24.55
N GLU A 133 -16.49 -7.63 -25.08
CA GLU A 133 -15.72 -6.39 -25.15
C GLU A 133 -15.41 -5.85 -23.75
N ILE A 134 -16.41 -5.89 -22.83
CA ILE A 134 -16.23 -5.47 -21.43
C ILE A 134 -15.21 -6.39 -20.76
N GLY A 135 -15.39 -7.72 -20.88
CA GLY A 135 -14.48 -8.71 -20.31
C GLY A 135 -13.05 -8.55 -20.81
N THR A 136 -12.89 -8.35 -22.12
CA THR A 136 -11.55 -8.11 -22.71
C THR A 136 -10.92 -6.84 -22.16
N ALA A 137 -11.68 -5.74 -22.08
CA ALA A 137 -11.17 -4.47 -21.59
C ALA A 137 -10.80 -4.54 -20.11
N THR A 138 -11.65 -5.13 -19.27
CA THR A 138 -11.39 -5.28 -17.84
C THR A 138 -10.19 -6.18 -17.55
N ASN A 139 -10.06 -7.30 -18.27
CA ASN A 139 -8.90 -8.19 -18.13
C ASN A 139 -7.59 -7.47 -18.48
N ARG A 140 -7.58 -6.64 -19.52
CA ARG A 140 -6.40 -5.85 -19.89
C ARG A 140 -6.01 -4.82 -18.83
N MET A 141 -6.95 -4.42 -17.99
CA MET A 141 -6.74 -3.50 -16.87
C MET A 141 -6.46 -4.23 -15.53
N GLY A 142 -6.27 -5.55 -15.55
CA GLY A 142 -6.04 -6.35 -14.35
C GLY A 142 -7.31 -6.63 -13.52
N GLY A 143 -8.49 -6.32 -14.07
CA GLY A 143 -9.78 -6.58 -13.44
C GLY A 143 -10.46 -7.83 -14.00
N GLN A 144 -11.63 -8.14 -13.46
CA GLN A 144 -12.50 -9.24 -13.93
C GLN A 144 -13.92 -8.73 -14.11
N PHE A 145 -14.51 -9.03 -15.26
CA PHE A 145 -15.93 -8.78 -15.50
C PHE A 145 -16.75 -9.92 -14.85
N LEU A 146 -17.59 -9.59 -13.88
CA LEU A 146 -18.39 -10.57 -13.13
C LEU A 146 -19.77 -10.81 -13.75
N GLY A 147 -20.08 -10.15 -14.86
CA GLY A 147 -21.37 -10.28 -15.53
C GLY A 147 -22.31 -9.08 -15.27
N ARG A 148 -23.51 -9.18 -15.83
CA ARG A 148 -24.55 -8.18 -15.67
C ARG A 148 -25.54 -8.60 -14.58
N LYS A 149 -25.90 -7.64 -13.72
CA LYS A 149 -27.04 -7.81 -12.82
C LYS A 149 -28.32 -7.46 -13.57
N PRO A 150 -29.45 -8.14 -13.26
CA PRO A 150 -30.77 -7.69 -13.73
C PRO A 150 -31.00 -6.24 -13.29
N ALA A 151 -31.62 -5.44 -14.16
CA ALA A 151 -32.06 -4.11 -13.75
C ALA A 151 -33.05 -4.26 -12.59
N GLU A 152 -32.76 -3.60 -11.47
CA GLU A 152 -33.78 -3.48 -10.41
C GLU A 152 -34.90 -2.63 -10.97
N VAL A 153 -36.06 -3.25 -11.10
CA VAL A 153 -37.31 -2.55 -11.44
C VAL A 153 -37.75 -1.85 -10.16
N PHE A 154 -37.37 -0.59 -10.00
CA PHE A 154 -38.03 0.27 -9.02
C PHE A 154 -39.49 0.41 -9.48
N THR A 155 -40.39 -0.34 -8.90
CA THR A 155 -41.80 -0.03 -8.96
C THR A 155 -42.00 1.16 -8.04
N ASP A 156 -42.03 2.38 -8.62
CA ASP A 156 -42.63 3.51 -7.93
C ASP A 156 -44.05 3.09 -7.53
N ASN A 157 -44.24 2.81 -6.26
CA ASN A 157 -45.55 2.65 -5.69
C ASN A 157 -45.99 4.08 -5.32
N PRO A 158 -46.93 4.67 -6.05
CA PRO A 158 -47.51 5.95 -5.66
C PRO A 158 -48.57 5.68 -4.59
N ASP A 159 -48.26 5.83 -3.32
CA ASP A 159 -49.23 6.08 -2.26
C ASP A 159 -49.16 7.55 -1.82
#